data_6535fdbbba70713d774d4f7dd2d0fbe6
#
_entry.id   6535fdbbba70713d774d4f7dd2d0fbe6
#
_cell.length_a   1.000
_cell.length_b   1.000
_cell.length_c   1.000
_cell.angle_alpha   90.00
_cell.angle_beta   90.00
_cell.angle_gamma   90.00
#
_symmetry.space_group_name_H-M   'P 1'
#
loop_
_entity.id
_entity.type
_entity.pdbx_description
1 polymer ?
#
loop_
_entity_poly.entity_id
_entity_poly.type
_entity_poly.pdbx_seq_one_letter_code
_entity_poly.pdbx_strand_id
1 'polypeptide(L)'
;FDRIMPRANQLDRLREDVHVTAADLLAPPAGSITRAGFINNIDVCVRYLAAWLDGLGCVPIHHLMEDAATAEISRAQLWQWLHRGDLYLDDGTPINRELFDGLLAETTSRLPRSGLPGQDRIDEAIAMLGEFTRASELADFLTLDAYQRLP
;
A
#
# COMPACT_ATOMS: atom_id res chain seq x y z
N PHE A 1 26.16 10.35 9.92
CA PHE A 1 26.98 9.16 10.15
C PHE A 1 28.06 9.44 11.20
N ASP A 2 28.93 10.42 11.01
CA ASP A 2 30.07 10.68 11.90
C ASP A 2 29.70 10.85 13.39
N ARG A 3 28.47 11.33 13.67
CA ARG A 3 28.00 11.48 15.05
C ARG A 3 27.47 10.18 15.67
N ILE A 4 27.01 9.25 14.83
CA ILE A 4 26.37 7.99 15.27
C ILE A 4 27.36 6.84 15.24
N MET A 5 28.28 6.83 14.28
CA MET A 5 29.29 5.81 14.10
C MET A 5 30.57 6.23 14.80
N PRO A 6 31.03 5.49 15.84
CA PRO A 6 32.19 5.89 16.62
C PRO A 6 33.52 5.78 15.85
N ARG A 7 33.53 5.13 14.70
CA ARG A 7 34.68 4.99 13.79
C ARG A 7 34.20 4.67 12.39
N ALA A 8 35.04 4.94 11.38
CA ALA A 8 34.79 4.46 10.01
C ALA A 8 34.82 2.93 10.00
N ASN A 9 34.06 2.29 9.22
CA ASN A 9 33.94 0.84 9.09
C ASN A 9 33.51 0.10 10.38
N GLN A 10 32.32 -0.45 10.37
CA GLN A 10 31.71 -1.17 11.50
C GLN A 10 31.42 -2.64 11.16
N LEU A 11 32.07 -3.20 10.14
CA LEU A 11 31.84 -4.58 9.67
C LEU A 11 32.17 -5.66 10.71
N ASP A 12 33.06 -5.33 11.63
CA ASP A 12 33.44 -6.21 12.74
C ASP A 12 32.50 -6.13 13.95
N ARG A 13 31.48 -5.27 13.90
CA ARG A 13 30.52 -5.11 14.99
C ARG A 13 29.34 -6.05 14.81
N LEU A 14 29.37 -7.15 15.55
CA LEU A 14 28.38 -8.24 15.37
C LEU A 14 26.99 -7.97 15.97
N ARG A 15 26.79 -6.87 16.72
CA ARG A 15 25.52 -6.53 17.38
C ARG A 15 24.97 -7.68 18.22
N GLU A 16 25.82 -8.31 19.01
CA GLU A 16 25.46 -9.41 19.93
C GLU A 16 24.47 -8.97 21.03
N ASP A 17 24.26 -7.66 21.17
CA ASP A 17 23.26 -7.03 22.03
C ASP A 17 21.82 -7.17 21.50
N VAL A 18 21.65 -7.57 20.25
CA VAL A 18 20.33 -7.68 19.60
C VAL A 18 19.89 -9.15 19.54
N HIS A 19 18.82 -9.45 20.26
CA HIS A 19 18.19 -10.76 20.24
C HIS A 19 16.74 -10.59 19.74
N VAL A 20 16.46 -11.12 18.55
CA VAL A 20 15.10 -11.09 17.95
C VAL A 20 14.48 -12.46 18.13
N THR A 21 13.34 -12.51 18.82
CA THR A 21 12.57 -13.72 19.05
C THR A 21 11.45 -13.88 18.02
N ALA A 22 10.85 -15.07 17.93
CA ALA A 22 9.66 -15.27 17.13
C ALA A 22 8.50 -14.37 17.57
N ALA A 23 8.37 -14.10 18.87
CA ALA A 23 7.34 -13.19 19.39
C ALA A 23 7.54 -11.76 18.89
N ASP A 24 8.79 -11.27 18.79
CA ASP A 24 9.08 -9.93 18.27
C ASP A 24 8.70 -9.82 16.80
N LEU A 25 8.94 -10.88 16.01
CA LEU A 25 8.60 -10.91 14.58
C LEU A 25 7.10 -11.03 14.32
N LEU A 26 6.38 -11.69 15.22
CA LEU A 26 4.93 -11.88 15.11
C LEU A 26 4.12 -10.76 15.76
N ALA A 27 4.76 -9.86 16.50
CA ALA A 27 4.08 -8.75 17.14
C ALA A 27 3.54 -7.77 16.08
N PRO A 28 2.22 -7.48 16.05
CA PRO A 28 1.68 -6.47 15.15
C PRO A 28 2.32 -5.10 15.46
N PRO A 29 2.64 -4.28 14.45
CA PRO A 29 3.13 -2.93 14.67
C PRO A 29 2.15 -2.12 15.54
N ALA A 30 2.66 -1.46 16.56
CA ALA A 30 1.87 -0.51 17.34
C ALA A 30 1.68 0.78 16.52
N GLY A 31 0.46 1.28 16.48
CA GLY A 31 0.15 2.54 15.79
C GLY A 31 -1.34 2.70 15.53
N SER A 32 -1.75 3.92 15.21
CA SER A 32 -3.11 4.22 14.77
C SER A 32 -3.22 4.15 13.24
N ILE A 33 -4.37 3.72 12.75
CA ILE A 33 -4.71 3.79 11.34
C ILE A 33 -5.21 5.21 11.09
N THR A 34 -4.43 6.02 10.39
CA THR A 34 -4.83 7.39 10.11
C THR A 34 -5.66 7.47 8.83
N ARG A 35 -6.59 8.42 8.76
CA ARG A 35 -7.33 8.70 7.53
C ARG A 35 -6.39 9.03 6.36
N ALA A 36 -5.33 9.81 6.62
CA ALA A 36 -4.34 10.14 5.60
C ALA A 36 -3.58 8.90 5.08
N GLY A 37 -3.19 7.98 5.96
CA GLY A 37 -2.55 6.71 5.59
C GLY A 37 -3.48 5.81 4.78
N PHE A 38 -4.77 5.76 5.15
CA PHE A 38 -5.78 5.01 4.39
C PHE A 38 -5.93 5.55 2.96
N ILE A 39 -6.05 6.87 2.81
CA ILE A 39 -6.12 7.55 1.51
C ILE A 39 -4.84 7.33 0.70
N ASN A 40 -3.67 7.42 1.34
CA ASN A 40 -2.39 7.17 0.67
C ASN A 40 -2.31 5.74 0.11
N ASN A 41 -2.75 4.73 0.85
CA ASN A 41 -2.77 3.35 0.35
C ASN A 41 -3.67 3.21 -0.88
N ILE A 42 -4.82 3.87 -0.91
CA ILE A 42 -5.71 3.90 -2.09
C ILE A 42 -5.01 4.57 -3.27
N ASP A 43 -4.45 5.77 -3.07
CA ASP A 43 -3.82 6.56 -4.13
C ASP A 43 -2.63 5.82 -4.76
N VAL A 44 -1.74 5.27 -3.93
CA VAL A 44 -0.58 4.51 -4.39
C VAL A 44 -1.01 3.27 -5.18
N CYS A 45 -1.97 2.49 -4.66
CA CYS A 45 -2.46 1.30 -5.35
C CYS A 45 -3.07 1.62 -6.72
N VAL A 46 -3.94 2.62 -6.80
CA VAL A 46 -4.60 2.98 -8.06
C VAL A 46 -3.57 3.47 -9.08
N ARG A 47 -2.66 4.36 -8.69
CA ARG A 47 -1.63 4.87 -9.60
C ARG A 47 -0.67 3.78 -10.06
N TYR A 48 -0.25 2.92 -9.15
CA TYR A 48 0.63 1.80 -9.49
C TYR A 48 -0.05 0.83 -10.44
N LEU A 49 -1.26 0.38 -10.12
CA LEU A 49 -2.04 -0.53 -10.99
C LEU A 49 -2.28 0.07 -12.37
N ALA A 50 -2.64 1.35 -12.45
CA ALA A 50 -2.85 2.02 -13.74
C ALA A 50 -1.59 2.01 -14.60
N ALA A 51 -0.44 2.36 -14.01
CA ALA A 51 0.85 2.34 -14.71
C ALA A 51 1.29 0.91 -15.07
N TRP A 52 1.06 -0.05 -14.18
CA TRP A 52 1.40 -1.45 -14.43
C TRP A 52 0.58 -2.04 -15.57
N LEU A 53 -0.71 -1.75 -15.64
CA LEU A 53 -1.59 -2.14 -16.75
C LEU A 53 -1.19 -1.50 -18.10
N ASP A 54 -0.42 -0.42 -18.05
CA ASP A 54 0.19 0.24 -19.22
C ASP A 54 1.65 -0.22 -19.48
N GLY A 55 2.10 -1.26 -18.76
CA GLY A 55 3.41 -1.91 -18.97
C GLY A 55 4.56 -1.34 -18.14
N LEU A 56 4.30 -0.49 -17.13
CA LEU A 56 5.34 0.11 -16.28
C LEU A 56 5.40 -0.55 -14.90
N GLY A 57 6.53 -1.15 -14.55
CA GLY A 57 6.74 -1.85 -13.28
C GLY A 57 7.30 -1.02 -12.13
N CYS A 58 7.80 0.20 -12.40
CA CYS A 58 8.28 1.17 -11.41
C CYS A 58 7.73 2.54 -11.77
N VAL A 59 7.12 3.23 -10.80
CA VAL A 59 6.33 4.45 -11.05
C VAL A 59 6.69 5.55 -10.07
N PRO A 60 7.00 6.76 -10.54
CA PRO A 60 7.19 7.90 -9.64
C PRO A 60 5.84 8.36 -9.07
N ILE A 61 5.64 8.17 -7.77
CA ILE A 61 4.47 8.62 -7.03
C ILE A 61 4.94 9.46 -5.85
N HIS A 62 4.46 10.70 -5.71
CA HIS A 62 4.81 11.61 -4.62
C HIS A 62 6.32 11.74 -4.35
N HIS A 63 7.14 11.85 -5.42
CA HIS A 63 8.61 11.93 -5.37
C HIS A 63 9.32 10.65 -4.89
N LEU A 64 8.61 9.52 -4.79
CA LEU A 64 9.15 8.20 -4.52
C LEU A 64 9.05 7.35 -5.77
N MET A 65 9.99 6.42 -5.95
CA MET A 65 9.95 5.43 -7.03
C MET A 65 9.30 4.16 -6.47
N GLU A 66 8.00 4.04 -6.71
CA GLU A 66 7.20 2.94 -6.17
C GLU A 66 7.25 1.71 -7.10
N ASP A 67 7.28 0.54 -6.47
CA ASP A 67 7.27 -0.75 -7.16
C ASP A 67 6.07 -1.63 -6.71
N ALA A 68 6.03 -2.86 -7.20
CA ALA A 68 4.98 -3.81 -6.86
C ALA A 68 4.87 -4.08 -5.35
N ALA A 69 5.99 -4.06 -4.62
CA ALA A 69 5.98 -4.34 -3.19
C ALA A 69 5.20 -3.28 -2.40
N THR A 70 5.37 -2.00 -2.73
CA THR A 70 4.62 -0.92 -2.09
C THR A 70 3.12 -1.04 -2.36
N ALA A 71 2.72 -1.36 -3.59
CA ALA A 71 1.32 -1.56 -3.94
C ALA A 71 0.73 -2.79 -3.24
N GLU A 72 1.50 -3.89 -3.13
CA GLU A 72 1.10 -5.09 -2.41
C GLU A 72 0.88 -4.83 -0.92
N ILE A 73 1.80 -4.12 -0.26
CA ILE A 73 1.65 -3.74 1.15
C ILE A 73 0.38 -2.89 1.32
N SER A 74 0.20 -1.89 0.48
CA SER A 74 -0.93 -0.96 0.56
C SER A 74 -2.27 -1.68 0.38
N ARG A 75 -2.42 -2.55 -0.64
CA ARG A 75 -3.66 -3.30 -0.83
C ARG A 75 -3.93 -4.31 0.27
N ALA A 76 -2.87 -5.01 0.75
CA ALA A 76 -3.00 -5.97 1.82
C ALA A 76 -3.45 -5.30 3.12
N GLN A 77 -2.93 -4.11 3.43
CA GLN A 77 -3.38 -3.33 4.57
C GLN A 77 -4.85 -2.91 4.43
N LEU A 78 -5.27 -2.39 3.27
CA LEU A 78 -6.67 -2.02 3.02
C LEU A 78 -7.59 -3.22 3.21
N TRP A 79 -7.22 -4.38 2.67
CA TRP A 79 -7.98 -5.61 2.82
C TRP A 79 -8.06 -6.05 4.28
N GLN A 80 -6.92 -6.11 4.97
CA GLN A 80 -6.85 -6.52 6.39
C GLN A 80 -7.68 -5.59 7.28
N TRP A 81 -7.57 -4.28 7.07
CA TRP A 81 -8.32 -3.32 7.86
C TRP A 81 -9.83 -3.45 7.63
N LEU A 82 -10.25 -3.68 6.38
CA LEU A 82 -11.67 -3.84 6.06
C LEU A 82 -12.27 -5.12 6.66
N HIS A 83 -11.49 -6.22 6.73
CA HIS A 83 -11.98 -7.53 7.13
C HIS A 83 -11.83 -7.83 8.64
N ARG A 84 -11.13 -6.98 9.39
CA ARG A 84 -11.01 -7.14 10.84
C ARG A 84 -12.32 -6.87 11.58
N GLY A 85 -13.09 -5.90 11.16
CA GLY A 85 -14.41 -5.56 11.72
C GLY A 85 -14.39 -4.84 13.08
N ASP A 86 -13.22 -4.70 13.71
CA ASP A 86 -13.02 -4.11 15.03
C ASP A 86 -12.06 -2.89 15.01
N LEU A 87 -11.76 -2.38 13.83
CA LEU A 87 -10.79 -1.30 13.65
C LEU A 87 -11.47 0.06 13.41
N TYR A 88 -10.77 1.10 13.84
CA TYR A 88 -11.19 2.49 13.72
C TYR A 88 -10.03 3.33 13.18
N LEU A 89 -10.36 4.38 12.47
CA LEU A 89 -9.41 5.45 12.15
C LEU A 89 -9.04 6.22 13.43
N ASP A 90 -7.97 7.00 13.36
CA ASP A 90 -7.49 7.87 14.44
C ASP A 90 -8.51 8.92 14.91
N ASP A 91 -9.50 9.25 14.06
CA ASP A 91 -10.62 10.13 14.37
C ASP A 91 -11.84 9.41 14.99
N GLY A 92 -11.73 8.11 15.24
CA GLY A 92 -12.81 7.29 15.79
C GLY A 92 -13.82 6.77 14.75
N THR A 93 -13.62 7.04 13.47
CA THR A 93 -14.49 6.52 12.39
C THR A 93 -14.30 5.01 12.22
N PRO A 94 -15.36 4.19 12.28
CA PRO A 94 -15.24 2.75 12.09
C PRO A 94 -14.81 2.42 10.66
N ILE A 95 -13.88 1.48 10.54
CA ILE A 95 -13.43 0.98 9.24
C ILE A 95 -14.40 -0.10 8.78
N ASN A 96 -15.10 0.19 7.71
CA ASN A 96 -16.09 -0.69 7.09
C ASN A 96 -16.14 -0.46 5.57
N ARG A 97 -16.97 -1.23 4.88
CA ARG A 97 -17.12 -1.14 3.42
C ARG A 97 -17.57 0.26 2.96
N GLU A 98 -18.49 0.88 3.69
CA GLU A 98 -18.99 2.22 3.35
C GLU A 98 -17.88 3.28 3.41
N LEU A 99 -17.05 3.24 4.45
CA LEU A 99 -15.87 4.11 4.56
C LEU A 99 -14.90 3.87 3.40
N PHE A 100 -14.58 2.61 3.11
CA PHE A 100 -13.67 2.27 2.00
C PHE A 100 -14.21 2.80 0.67
N ASP A 101 -15.47 2.53 0.35
CA ASP A 101 -16.08 2.96 -0.90
C ASP A 101 -16.13 4.49 -1.03
N GLY A 102 -16.44 5.18 0.06
CA GLY A 102 -16.42 6.64 0.12
C GLY A 102 -15.04 7.22 -0.10
N LEU A 103 -14.01 6.69 0.59
CA LEU A 103 -12.64 7.16 0.44
C LEU A 103 -12.04 6.78 -0.92
N LEU A 104 -12.39 5.63 -1.49
CA LEU A 104 -12.00 5.25 -2.85
C LEU A 104 -12.54 6.27 -3.86
N ALA A 105 -13.84 6.56 -3.81
CA ALA A 105 -14.47 7.53 -4.71
C ALA A 105 -13.89 8.94 -4.51
N GLU A 106 -13.72 9.39 -3.27
CA GLU A 106 -13.15 10.71 -2.96
C GLU A 106 -11.73 10.84 -3.49
N THR A 107 -10.86 9.86 -3.19
CA THR A 107 -9.45 9.89 -3.59
C THR A 107 -9.32 9.88 -5.10
N THR A 108 -10.04 8.99 -5.77
CA THR A 108 -9.93 8.84 -7.23
C THR A 108 -10.56 10.00 -8.01
N SER A 109 -11.54 10.70 -7.45
CA SER A 109 -12.09 11.92 -8.05
C SER A 109 -11.08 13.06 -8.17
N ARG A 110 -10.04 13.04 -7.33
CA ARG A 110 -8.97 14.06 -7.29
C ARG A 110 -7.75 13.68 -8.13
N LEU A 111 -7.71 12.46 -8.67
CA LEU A 111 -6.60 12.03 -9.51
C LEU A 111 -6.58 12.82 -10.82
N PRO A 112 -5.41 13.36 -11.24
CA PRO A 112 -5.27 13.93 -12.57
C PRO A 112 -5.61 12.88 -13.64
N ARG A 113 -6.42 13.28 -14.62
CA ARG A 113 -6.81 12.41 -15.74
C ARG A 113 -5.86 12.57 -16.94
N SER A 114 -4.76 13.29 -16.77
CA SER A 114 -3.72 13.48 -17.80
C SER A 114 -2.35 13.69 -17.15
N GLY A 115 -1.31 13.30 -17.87
CA GLY A 115 0.08 13.48 -17.42
C GLY A 115 0.53 12.47 -16.38
N LEU A 116 -0.24 11.38 -16.15
CA LEU A 116 0.17 10.27 -15.31
C LEU A 116 0.50 9.04 -16.15
N PRO A 117 1.48 8.22 -15.73
CA PRO A 117 1.65 6.88 -16.31
C PRO A 117 0.36 6.07 -16.15
N GLY A 118 -0.07 5.40 -17.21
CA GLY A 118 -1.28 4.59 -17.20
C GLY A 118 -2.59 5.37 -17.08
N GLN A 119 -2.60 6.66 -17.43
CA GLN A 119 -3.78 7.53 -17.29
C GLN A 119 -5.07 6.94 -17.92
N ASP A 120 -4.95 6.22 -19.03
CA ASP A 120 -6.08 5.62 -19.74
C ASP A 120 -6.57 4.32 -19.07
N ARG A 121 -5.83 3.81 -18.08
CA ARG A 121 -6.14 2.59 -17.31
C ARG A 121 -6.61 2.89 -15.88
N ILE A 122 -6.77 4.17 -15.50
CA ILE A 122 -7.14 4.57 -14.13
C ILE A 122 -8.48 3.96 -13.70
N ASP A 123 -9.49 3.99 -14.55
CA ASP A 123 -10.81 3.47 -14.19
C ASP A 123 -10.80 1.94 -13.99
N GLU A 124 -10.00 1.23 -14.77
CA GLU A 124 -9.77 -0.20 -14.59
C GLU A 124 -8.99 -0.50 -13.28
N ALA A 125 -7.96 0.28 -12.99
CA ALA A 125 -7.21 0.17 -11.73
C ALA A 125 -8.09 0.41 -10.49
N ILE A 126 -9.00 1.39 -10.56
CA ILE A 126 -9.99 1.65 -9.51
C ILE A 126 -10.90 0.45 -9.29
N ALA A 127 -11.43 -0.11 -10.39
CA ALA A 127 -12.30 -1.29 -10.32
C ALA A 127 -11.56 -2.49 -9.70
N MET A 128 -10.32 -2.76 -10.15
CA MET A 128 -9.48 -3.85 -9.62
C MET A 128 -9.17 -3.68 -8.14
N LEU A 129 -8.75 -2.50 -7.69
CA LEU A 129 -8.51 -2.27 -6.26
C LEU A 129 -9.77 -2.50 -5.44
N GLY A 130 -10.92 -2.05 -5.95
CA GLY A 130 -12.22 -2.30 -5.33
C GLY A 130 -12.55 -3.79 -5.23
N GLU A 131 -12.32 -4.56 -6.29
CA GLU A 131 -12.50 -6.01 -6.31
C GLU A 131 -11.59 -6.70 -5.29
N PHE A 132 -10.28 -6.44 -5.32
CA PHE A 132 -9.32 -7.02 -4.39
C PHE A 132 -9.62 -6.71 -2.93
N THR A 133 -9.98 -5.46 -2.64
CA THR A 133 -10.22 -5.06 -1.25
C THR A 133 -11.51 -5.64 -0.68
N ARG A 134 -12.53 -5.85 -1.51
CA ARG A 134 -13.83 -6.41 -1.09
C ARG A 134 -13.91 -7.94 -1.14
N ALA A 135 -12.94 -8.60 -1.79
CA ALA A 135 -12.90 -10.05 -1.89
C ALA A 135 -12.87 -10.72 -0.52
N SER A 136 -13.56 -11.84 -0.35
CA SER A 136 -13.60 -12.59 0.91
C SER A 136 -12.25 -13.17 1.31
N GLU A 137 -11.38 -13.41 0.33
CA GLU A 137 -10.03 -13.91 0.50
C GLU A 137 -9.02 -12.92 -0.07
N LEU A 138 -7.88 -12.80 0.59
CA LEU A 138 -6.78 -12.00 0.08
C LEU A 138 -6.14 -12.71 -1.11
N ALA A 139 -6.17 -12.11 -2.28
CA ALA A 139 -5.46 -12.64 -3.46
C ALA A 139 -3.96 -12.76 -3.18
N ASP A 140 -3.29 -13.77 -3.74
CA ASP A 140 -1.86 -14.00 -3.52
C ASP A 140 -1.01 -12.80 -3.94
N PHE A 141 -1.22 -12.31 -5.17
CA PHE A 141 -0.57 -11.10 -5.68
C PHE A 141 -1.52 -10.30 -6.58
N LEU A 142 -1.48 -8.97 -6.45
CA LEU A 142 -2.27 -8.07 -7.32
C LEU A 142 -1.90 -8.22 -8.81
N THR A 143 -0.62 -8.55 -9.08
CA THR A 143 -0.10 -8.66 -10.44
C THR A 143 -0.54 -9.93 -11.16
N LEU A 144 -0.99 -10.97 -10.47
CA LEU A 144 -1.47 -12.19 -11.11
C LEU A 144 -2.74 -11.92 -11.95
N ASP A 145 -3.74 -11.29 -11.37
CA ASP A 145 -4.97 -10.93 -12.07
C ASP A 145 -4.74 -9.79 -13.07
N ALA A 146 -3.91 -8.81 -12.68
CA ALA A 146 -3.57 -7.69 -13.54
C ALA A 146 -2.78 -8.15 -14.79
N TYR A 147 -1.96 -9.18 -14.68
CA TYR A 147 -1.21 -9.75 -15.82
C TYR A 147 -2.13 -10.22 -16.95
N GLN A 148 -3.30 -10.74 -16.61
CA GLN A 148 -4.30 -11.19 -17.60
C GLN A 148 -4.96 -10.03 -18.36
N ARG A 149 -4.76 -8.80 -17.90
CA ARG A 149 -5.36 -7.58 -18.45
C ARG A 149 -4.34 -6.69 -19.18
N LEU A 150 -3.10 -7.15 -19.29
CA LEU A 150 -2.10 -6.49 -20.13
C LEU A 150 -2.50 -6.56 -21.61
N PRO A 151 -2.14 -5.51 -22.42
CA PRO A 151 -2.47 -5.45 -23.84
C PRO A 151 -1.76 -6.57 -24.65
#